data_c4f52851d42cf9d9d93021cb6717834f
#
_entry.id   c4f52851d42cf9d9d93021cb6717834f
#
_cell.length_a   1.000
_cell.length_b   1.000
_cell.length_c   1.000
_cell.angle_alpha   90.00
_cell.angle_beta   90.00
_cell.angle_gamma   90.00
#
_symmetry.space_group_name_H-M   'P 1'
#
loop_
_entity.id
_entity.type
_entity.pdbx_description
1 polymer ?
#
loop_
_entity_poly.entity_id
_entity_poly.type
_entity_poly.pdbx_seq_one_letter_code
_entity_poly.pdbx_strand_id
1 'polypeptide(L)'
;MESKYQLYCCGSRGSRPVEGIKFNEFGGFTTCYVLKTDDYALIIDCGTGLYEANPIILDCSVVDVVLTHMHYDHVLGMLDWDTLNQKSKITFYGGFDKWYGDKTFDEFFKAPFWPVQPSFVLKQSPKQGERLVLRNDLYVEFFPSPHPNETQRMIIHYVDGDKDNKIAVMFDNENSNGIDIELVSNCDYLLYDGMYTDSEYAKKQGYGHSTWQEAVRFATRVNPKRLIVTHHSPFRTDDELRNFENKSRELFPATDFARSGQHWDFPNTDAIKSETQTTNKKKTKLKIGEFIDDIVLDNTKFSHFLSLGMNIILGTVSVFMSIVNLFTNKTLLMYSTILFAVCCFVNAILEYRFKKLHDVLLLVFQIEMIALFVFFIISGTPEGFSVIWTLLLPVAGVLVFGQKRTLILSIIMELILVFSFETPLGRNYLQYNYTDSFMLRLPMAFLAFTCMGMFLGYIRERLSKALNDIREEQAKTIANQTAELRAQYFDIVRANSKLQLRNKILQGMIGEDVSDDKIREMLPKEDER
;
A
#
# COMPACT_ATOMS: atom_id res chain seq x y z
N MET A 1 -31.64 8.57 6.21
CA MET A 1 -32.02 7.39 5.40
C MET A 1 -30.97 6.34 5.64
N GLU A 2 -31.38 5.14 5.99
CA GLU A 2 -30.46 4.01 6.05
C GLU A 2 -30.05 3.63 4.62
N SER A 3 -28.77 3.26 4.42
CA SER A 3 -28.30 2.76 3.13
C SER A 3 -28.97 1.42 2.86
N LYS A 4 -29.51 1.23 1.65
CA LYS A 4 -30.18 -0.03 1.28
C LYS A 4 -29.22 -1.06 0.73
N TYR A 5 -28.14 -0.61 0.10
CA TYR A 5 -27.10 -1.44 -0.48
C TYR A 5 -25.75 -1.07 0.09
N GLN A 6 -24.82 -2.03 0.05
CA GLN A 6 -23.40 -1.80 0.29
C GLN A 6 -22.59 -2.21 -0.93
N LEU A 7 -21.68 -1.34 -1.36
CA LEU A 7 -20.73 -1.61 -2.42
C LEU A 7 -19.41 -2.11 -1.82
N TYR A 8 -19.02 -3.34 -2.11
CA TYR A 8 -17.77 -3.97 -1.68
C TYR A 8 -16.77 -4.01 -2.81
N CYS A 9 -15.50 -3.68 -2.51
CA CYS A 9 -14.36 -3.97 -3.37
C CYS A 9 -13.74 -5.31 -2.95
N CYS A 10 -13.87 -6.32 -3.78
CA CYS A 10 -13.28 -7.65 -3.55
C CYS A 10 -11.94 -7.81 -4.27
N GLY A 11 -11.73 -7.04 -5.33
CA GLY A 11 -10.48 -6.98 -6.08
C GLY A 11 -10.35 -5.70 -6.87
N SER A 12 -9.18 -5.06 -6.81
CA SER A 12 -8.89 -3.75 -7.40
C SER A 12 -7.69 -3.74 -8.35
N ARG A 13 -7.02 -4.88 -8.57
CA ARG A 13 -5.86 -4.96 -9.48
C ARG A 13 -6.29 -5.21 -10.91
N GLY A 14 -5.54 -4.61 -11.85
CA GLY A 14 -5.66 -4.87 -13.28
C GLY A 14 -4.62 -5.86 -13.81
N SER A 15 -4.89 -6.42 -14.97
CA SER A 15 -4.06 -7.31 -15.77
C SER A 15 -3.73 -8.67 -15.13
N ARG A 16 -3.39 -8.76 -13.85
CA ARG A 16 -3.08 -10.01 -13.17
C ARG A 16 -3.05 -9.84 -11.65
N PRO A 17 -3.28 -10.91 -10.89
CA PRO A 17 -3.13 -10.86 -9.44
C PRO A 17 -1.66 -10.69 -9.03
N VAL A 18 -1.46 -10.13 -7.84
CA VAL A 18 -0.14 -9.96 -7.21
C VAL A 18 -0.18 -10.46 -5.78
N GLU A 19 0.98 -10.85 -5.25
CA GLU A 19 1.15 -11.33 -3.90
C GLU A 19 2.40 -10.74 -3.25
N GLY A 20 2.38 -10.66 -1.93
CA GLY A 20 3.51 -10.24 -1.11
C GLY A 20 3.23 -8.99 -0.30
N ILE A 21 4.10 -8.75 0.68
CA ILE A 21 3.93 -7.70 1.72
C ILE A 21 3.72 -6.29 1.16
N LYS A 22 4.22 -6.03 -0.05
CA LYS A 22 4.12 -4.73 -0.72
C LYS A 22 2.73 -4.44 -1.32
N PHE A 23 1.81 -5.42 -1.25
CA PHE A 23 0.49 -5.36 -1.86
C PHE A 23 -0.64 -5.65 -0.86
N ASN A 24 -0.32 -5.73 0.45
CA ASN A 24 -1.29 -6.16 1.47
C ASN A 24 -2.35 -5.10 1.77
N GLU A 25 -2.02 -3.81 1.66
CA GLU A 25 -2.97 -2.73 1.99
C GLU A 25 -4.04 -2.56 0.92
N PHE A 26 -3.62 -2.50 -0.36
CA PHE A 26 -4.57 -2.34 -1.47
C PHE A 26 -5.09 -3.69 -2.00
N GLY A 27 -4.52 -4.79 -1.55
CA GLY A 27 -4.86 -6.14 -1.95
C GLY A 27 -4.20 -6.55 -3.27
N GLY A 28 -4.25 -7.87 -3.54
CA GLY A 28 -3.62 -8.46 -4.71
C GLY A 28 -4.58 -9.04 -5.73
N PHE A 29 -5.89 -9.10 -5.44
CA PHE A 29 -6.89 -9.70 -6.30
C PHE A 29 -7.32 -8.77 -7.44
N THR A 30 -7.65 -9.36 -8.60
CA THR A 30 -8.10 -8.62 -9.78
C THR A 30 -9.59 -8.29 -9.71
N THR A 31 -10.04 -7.44 -10.60
CA THR A 31 -11.30 -6.70 -10.60
C THR A 31 -12.53 -7.54 -10.26
N CYS A 32 -13.13 -7.24 -9.10
CA CYS A 32 -14.41 -7.78 -8.67
C CYS A 32 -15.04 -6.85 -7.64
N TYR A 33 -16.29 -6.46 -7.87
CA TYR A 33 -17.07 -5.65 -6.93
C TYR A 33 -18.41 -6.30 -6.67
N VAL A 34 -18.97 -6.09 -5.50
CA VAL A 34 -20.28 -6.62 -5.11
C VAL A 34 -21.16 -5.50 -4.58
N LEU A 35 -22.31 -5.28 -5.19
CA LEU A 35 -23.37 -4.43 -4.64
C LEU A 35 -24.40 -5.34 -3.98
N LYS A 36 -24.49 -5.29 -2.65
CA LYS A 36 -25.30 -6.22 -1.85
C LYS A 36 -26.39 -5.52 -1.06
N THR A 37 -27.54 -6.18 -0.94
CA THR A 37 -28.55 -5.98 0.11
C THR A 37 -28.80 -7.32 0.83
N ASP A 38 -29.79 -7.43 1.72
CA ASP A 38 -29.97 -8.60 2.60
C ASP A 38 -30.03 -9.95 1.86
N ASP A 39 -30.76 -10.04 0.78
CA ASP A 39 -31.03 -11.29 0.04
C ASP A 39 -30.59 -11.30 -1.42
N TYR A 40 -29.97 -10.22 -1.89
CA TYR A 40 -29.60 -10.01 -3.29
C TYR A 40 -28.19 -9.45 -3.42
N ALA A 41 -27.47 -9.93 -4.41
CA ALA A 41 -26.19 -9.39 -4.81
C ALA A 41 -26.08 -9.16 -6.33
N LEU A 42 -25.52 -8.02 -6.73
CA LEU A 42 -25.02 -7.76 -8.06
C LEU A 42 -23.49 -7.80 -8.03
N ILE A 43 -22.90 -8.75 -8.72
CA ILE A 43 -21.45 -8.83 -8.91
C ILE A 43 -21.07 -8.08 -10.19
N ILE A 44 -20.07 -7.23 -10.11
CA ILE A 44 -19.51 -6.48 -11.23
C ILE A 44 -18.12 -7.05 -11.49
N ASP A 45 -17.96 -7.77 -12.59
CA ASP A 45 -16.81 -8.57 -12.96
C ASP A 45 -16.44 -9.70 -11.98
N CYS A 46 -15.85 -10.75 -12.52
CA CYS A 46 -15.46 -11.96 -11.82
C CYS A 46 -13.94 -12.22 -11.93
N GLY A 47 -13.12 -11.20 -11.71
CA GLY A 47 -11.69 -11.41 -11.55
C GLY A 47 -11.37 -12.27 -10.33
N THR A 48 -10.10 -12.45 -10.01
CA THR A 48 -9.70 -13.30 -8.85
C THR A 48 -10.26 -12.77 -7.51
N GLY A 49 -10.73 -11.51 -7.46
CA GLY A 49 -11.47 -10.95 -6.32
C GLY A 49 -12.80 -11.69 -6.03
N LEU A 50 -13.32 -12.49 -6.95
CA LEU A 50 -14.50 -13.31 -6.72
C LEU A 50 -14.34 -14.23 -5.49
N TYR A 51 -13.11 -14.65 -5.22
CA TYR A 51 -12.78 -15.42 -4.03
C TYR A 51 -13.16 -14.70 -2.73
N GLU A 52 -12.89 -13.39 -2.66
CA GLU A 52 -13.28 -12.54 -1.51
C GLU A 52 -14.79 -12.18 -1.52
N ALA A 53 -15.43 -12.24 -2.68
CA ALA A 53 -16.88 -12.00 -2.81
C ALA A 53 -17.71 -13.16 -2.22
N ASN A 54 -17.22 -14.39 -2.26
CA ASN A 54 -17.92 -15.58 -1.85
C ASN A 54 -18.54 -15.50 -0.45
N PRO A 55 -17.81 -15.15 0.61
CA PRO A 55 -18.41 -15.03 1.95
C PRO A 55 -19.44 -13.91 2.04
N ILE A 56 -19.33 -12.88 1.17
CA ILE A 56 -20.25 -11.73 1.18
C ILE A 56 -21.63 -12.13 0.63
N ILE A 57 -21.67 -13.03 -0.36
CA ILE A 57 -22.91 -13.41 -1.07
C ILE A 57 -23.56 -14.69 -0.55
N LEU A 58 -23.00 -15.33 0.48
CA LEU A 58 -23.46 -16.64 1.00
C LEU A 58 -24.95 -16.69 1.40
N ASP A 59 -25.49 -15.59 1.88
CA ASP A 59 -26.86 -15.43 2.35
C ASP A 59 -27.82 -14.92 1.25
N CYS A 60 -27.31 -14.56 0.07
CA CYS A 60 -28.12 -14.08 -1.04
C CYS A 60 -28.85 -15.23 -1.75
N SER A 61 -30.15 -15.08 -1.99
CA SER A 61 -30.96 -16.04 -2.72
C SER A 61 -30.88 -15.84 -4.23
N VAL A 62 -30.58 -14.63 -4.68
CA VAL A 62 -30.41 -14.25 -6.08
C VAL A 62 -29.10 -13.51 -6.24
N VAL A 63 -28.31 -13.93 -7.23
CA VAL A 63 -27.06 -13.28 -7.61
C VAL A 63 -27.09 -13.01 -9.12
N ASP A 64 -27.00 -11.74 -9.49
CA ASP A 64 -26.78 -11.33 -10.86
C ASP A 64 -25.30 -10.93 -11.02
N VAL A 65 -24.74 -11.27 -12.16
CA VAL A 65 -23.35 -10.94 -12.51
C VAL A 65 -23.37 -10.12 -13.79
N VAL A 66 -22.71 -8.98 -13.78
CA VAL A 66 -22.53 -8.14 -14.96
C VAL A 66 -21.05 -8.10 -15.31
N LEU A 67 -20.72 -8.53 -16.53
CA LEU A 67 -19.35 -8.52 -17.04
C LEU A 67 -19.12 -7.29 -17.92
N THR A 68 -18.00 -6.59 -17.69
CA THR A 68 -17.58 -5.49 -18.56
C THR A 68 -16.98 -6.01 -19.86
N HIS A 69 -16.16 -7.06 -19.78
CA HIS A 69 -15.54 -7.76 -20.92
C HIS A 69 -14.89 -9.09 -20.46
N MET A 70 -14.21 -9.78 -21.39
CA MET A 70 -13.70 -11.14 -21.18
C MET A 70 -12.18 -11.23 -20.96
N HIS A 71 -11.48 -10.16 -20.58
CA HIS A 71 -10.08 -10.29 -20.20
C HIS A 71 -9.93 -11.11 -18.90
N TYR A 72 -8.83 -11.83 -18.77
CA TYR A 72 -8.62 -12.77 -17.66
C TYR A 72 -8.74 -12.14 -16.27
N ASP A 73 -8.31 -10.93 -16.09
CA ASP A 73 -8.40 -10.21 -14.82
C ASP A 73 -9.82 -9.78 -14.44
N HIS A 74 -10.80 -9.97 -15.35
CA HIS A 74 -12.23 -9.75 -15.11
C HIS A 74 -13.03 -11.04 -15.02
N VAL A 75 -12.48 -12.20 -15.42
CA VAL A 75 -13.22 -13.47 -15.47
C VAL A 75 -12.51 -14.66 -14.83
N LEU A 76 -11.22 -14.56 -14.49
CA LEU A 76 -10.44 -15.70 -14.00
C LEU A 76 -10.96 -16.26 -12.66
N GLY A 77 -11.61 -15.45 -11.83
CA GLY A 77 -12.25 -15.91 -10.60
C GLY A 77 -13.43 -16.86 -10.85
N MET A 78 -13.99 -16.91 -12.06
CA MET A 78 -15.03 -17.87 -12.43
C MET A 78 -14.54 -19.33 -12.36
N LEU A 79 -13.25 -19.57 -12.28
CA LEU A 79 -12.70 -20.90 -11.99
C LEU A 79 -13.06 -21.40 -10.58
N ASP A 80 -13.46 -20.49 -9.69
CA ASP A 80 -14.02 -20.81 -8.37
C ASP A 80 -15.56 -20.85 -8.39
N TRP A 81 -16.14 -21.26 -9.49
CA TRP A 81 -17.58 -21.24 -9.74
C TRP A 81 -18.38 -22.15 -8.82
N ASP A 82 -17.79 -23.20 -8.26
CA ASP A 82 -18.44 -24.08 -7.29
C ASP A 82 -19.00 -23.29 -6.10
N THR A 83 -18.38 -22.21 -5.74
CA THR A 83 -18.83 -21.30 -4.67
C THR A 83 -20.02 -20.47 -5.12
N LEU A 84 -20.05 -19.99 -6.37
CA LEU A 84 -21.19 -19.28 -6.95
C LEU A 84 -22.41 -20.19 -7.14
N ASN A 85 -22.22 -21.49 -7.35
CA ASN A 85 -23.28 -22.41 -7.72
C ASN A 85 -24.09 -22.98 -6.53
N GLN A 86 -23.65 -22.74 -5.27
CA GLN A 86 -24.14 -23.55 -4.16
C GLN A 86 -25.56 -23.24 -3.67
N LYS A 87 -26.12 -22.04 -3.89
CA LYS A 87 -27.42 -21.67 -3.27
C LYS A 87 -28.31 -20.77 -4.13
N SER A 88 -27.78 -20.08 -5.10
CA SER A 88 -28.45 -18.94 -5.71
C SER A 88 -28.81 -19.20 -7.17
N LYS A 89 -29.89 -18.61 -7.61
CA LYS A 89 -30.14 -18.45 -9.03
C LYS A 89 -29.15 -17.42 -9.57
N ILE A 90 -28.15 -17.86 -10.32
CA ILE A 90 -27.11 -16.99 -10.88
C ILE A 90 -27.40 -16.74 -12.36
N THR A 91 -27.41 -15.45 -12.72
CA THR A 91 -27.55 -15.02 -14.11
C THR A 91 -26.38 -14.11 -14.48
N PHE A 92 -25.68 -14.42 -15.56
CA PHE A 92 -24.63 -13.59 -16.12
C PHE A 92 -25.18 -12.73 -17.28
N TYR A 93 -24.83 -11.45 -17.23
CA TYR A 93 -25.13 -10.48 -18.28
C TYR A 93 -23.82 -9.96 -18.86
N GLY A 94 -23.71 -9.94 -20.20
CA GLY A 94 -22.51 -9.47 -20.88
C GLY A 94 -22.73 -9.24 -22.37
N GLY A 95 -21.76 -8.71 -23.07
CA GLY A 95 -21.79 -8.48 -24.52
C GLY A 95 -21.54 -9.76 -25.33
N PHE A 96 -22.20 -10.87 -25.00
CA PHE A 96 -21.90 -12.20 -25.52
C PHE A 96 -22.05 -12.32 -27.05
N ASP A 97 -22.98 -11.57 -27.67
CA ASP A 97 -23.11 -11.50 -29.12
C ASP A 97 -21.89 -10.93 -29.84
N LYS A 98 -21.14 -10.07 -29.16
CA LYS A 98 -19.88 -9.45 -29.62
C LYS A 98 -18.64 -10.22 -29.22
N TRP A 99 -18.69 -10.95 -28.09
CA TRP A 99 -17.59 -11.71 -27.53
C TRP A 99 -17.61 -13.19 -27.95
N TYR A 100 -17.81 -13.51 -29.19
CA TYR A 100 -17.90 -14.87 -29.74
C TYR A 100 -19.19 -15.65 -29.40
N GLY A 101 -20.22 -14.99 -28.86
CA GLY A 101 -21.51 -15.61 -28.51
C GLY A 101 -21.43 -16.55 -27.32
N ASP A 102 -22.42 -17.41 -27.20
CA ASP A 102 -22.54 -18.40 -26.11
C ASP A 102 -21.32 -19.33 -25.99
N LYS A 103 -20.56 -19.48 -27.08
CA LYS A 103 -19.39 -20.35 -27.16
C LYS A 103 -18.22 -19.86 -26.30
N THR A 104 -18.16 -18.58 -25.90
CA THR A 104 -17.06 -18.05 -25.09
C THR A 104 -16.94 -18.77 -23.77
N PHE A 105 -18.06 -19.04 -23.10
CA PHE A 105 -18.05 -19.79 -21.84
C PHE A 105 -17.72 -21.26 -22.05
N ASP A 106 -18.22 -21.86 -23.14
CA ASP A 106 -17.90 -23.24 -23.52
C ASP A 106 -16.40 -23.40 -23.77
N GLU A 107 -15.76 -22.42 -24.43
CA GLU A 107 -14.31 -22.43 -24.65
C GLU A 107 -13.52 -22.25 -23.37
N PHE A 108 -13.97 -21.40 -22.44
CA PHE A 108 -13.31 -21.12 -21.17
C PHE A 108 -13.38 -22.31 -20.21
N PHE A 109 -14.49 -23.07 -20.20
CA PHE A 109 -14.76 -24.17 -19.28
C PHE A 109 -14.79 -25.55 -19.96
N LYS A 110 -13.94 -25.84 -20.93
CA LYS A 110 -13.86 -27.14 -21.57
C LYS A 110 -12.51 -27.83 -21.44
N ALA A 111 -12.52 -29.15 -21.65
CA ALA A 111 -11.28 -29.91 -21.77
C ALA A 111 -10.39 -29.37 -22.91
N PRO A 112 -9.02 -29.33 -22.73
CA PRO A 112 -8.26 -29.88 -21.60
C PRO A 112 -8.13 -28.92 -20.40
N PHE A 113 -8.66 -27.72 -20.49
CA PHE A 113 -8.40 -26.65 -19.48
C PHE A 113 -9.31 -26.76 -18.25
N TRP A 114 -10.54 -27.29 -18.42
CA TRP A 114 -11.50 -27.42 -17.34
C TRP A 114 -12.26 -28.74 -17.41
N PRO A 115 -12.42 -29.46 -16.28
CA PRO A 115 -12.99 -30.81 -16.30
C PRO A 115 -14.53 -30.86 -16.35
N VAL A 116 -15.21 -29.83 -15.85
CA VAL A 116 -16.67 -29.82 -15.71
C VAL A 116 -17.23 -28.52 -16.27
N GLN A 117 -18.18 -28.65 -17.19
CA GLN A 117 -18.86 -27.47 -17.74
C GLN A 117 -19.87 -26.94 -16.72
N PRO A 118 -19.79 -25.68 -16.29
CA PRO A 118 -20.75 -25.08 -15.38
C PRO A 118 -22.07 -24.79 -16.10
N SER A 119 -23.19 -24.89 -15.40
CA SER A 119 -24.48 -24.46 -15.94
C SER A 119 -24.81 -23.06 -15.47
N PHE A 120 -24.46 -22.05 -16.26
CA PHE A 120 -24.85 -20.67 -16.03
C PHE A 120 -26.07 -20.27 -16.88
N VAL A 121 -26.86 -19.33 -16.37
CA VAL A 121 -27.84 -18.63 -17.20
C VAL A 121 -27.14 -17.43 -17.81
N LEU A 122 -26.87 -17.48 -19.11
CA LEU A 122 -26.25 -16.39 -19.86
C LEU A 122 -27.32 -15.54 -20.53
N LYS A 123 -27.20 -14.22 -20.39
CA LYS A 123 -28.09 -13.26 -21.04
C LYS A 123 -27.28 -12.14 -21.66
N GLN A 124 -27.69 -11.75 -22.87
CA GLN A 124 -27.12 -10.59 -23.55
C GLN A 124 -27.42 -9.31 -22.77
N SER A 125 -26.40 -8.47 -22.57
CA SER A 125 -26.59 -7.11 -22.08
C SER A 125 -27.42 -6.30 -23.07
N PRO A 126 -28.35 -5.45 -22.59
CA PRO A 126 -29.09 -4.53 -23.44
C PRO A 126 -28.19 -3.62 -24.27
N LYS A 127 -28.71 -3.10 -25.37
CA LYS A 127 -28.02 -2.11 -26.19
C LYS A 127 -27.93 -0.77 -25.45
N GLN A 128 -27.00 0.07 -25.89
CA GLN A 128 -26.90 1.44 -25.38
C GLN A 128 -28.26 2.16 -25.46
N GLY A 129 -28.66 2.78 -24.35
CA GLY A 129 -29.94 3.47 -24.19
C GLY A 129 -31.10 2.58 -23.74
N GLU A 130 -30.90 1.26 -23.63
CA GLU A 130 -31.82 0.33 -23.01
C GLU A 130 -31.41 -0.01 -21.59
N ARG A 131 -32.40 -0.40 -20.76
CA ARG A 131 -32.18 -0.70 -19.32
C ARG A 131 -32.23 -2.20 -19.07
N LEU A 132 -31.22 -2.67 -18.33
CA LEU A 132 -31.28 -3.99 -17.70
C LEU A 132 -31.97 -3.84 -16.34
N VAL A 133 -33.22 -4.19 -16.23
CA VAL A 133 -33.97 -4.17 -14.98
C VAL A 133 -33.63 -5.43 -14.17
N LEU A 134 -32.94 -5.30 -13.05
CA LEU A 134 -32.55 -6.39 -12.15
C LEU A 134 -33.57 -6.56 -11.01
N ARG A 135 -34.05 -5.44 -10.47
CA ARG A 135 -35.10 -5.38 -9.44
C ARG A 135 -36.03 -4.19 -9.75
N ASN A 136 -37.14 -4.08 -9.03
CA ASN A 136 -38.08 -2.97 -9.23
C ASN A 136 -37.46 -1.59 -9.01
N ASP A 137 -36.39 -1.53 -8.19
CA ASP A 137 -35.69 -0.34 -7.79
C ASP A 137 -34.22 -0.27 -8.27
N LEU A 138 -33.76 -1.32 -8.99
CA LEU A 138 -32.35 -1.44 -9.44
C LEU A 138 -32.30 -1.77 -10.92
N TYR A 139 -31.64 -0.95 -11.72
CA TYR A 139 -31.38 -1.21 -13.13
C TYR A 139 -29.98 -0.74 -13.55
N VAL A 140 -29.51 -1.24 -14.70
CA VAL A 140 -28.18 -0.93 -15.26
C VAL A 140 -28.32 -0.45 -16.69
N GLU A 141 -27.60 0.60 -17.06
CA GLU A 141 -27.44 1.08 -18.42
C GLU A 141 -25.99 0.85 -18.88
N PHE A 142 -25.81 0.41 -20.14
CA PHE A 142 -24.50 0.05 -20.71
C PHE A 142 -24.07 1.03 -21.77
N PHE A 143 -22.75 1.32 -21.81
CA PHE A 143 -22.11 2.21 -22.77
C PHE A 143 -20.80 1.60 -23.26
N PRO A 144 -20.40 1.82 -24.53
CA PRO A 144 -19.10 1.38 -25.01
C PRO A 144 -17.95 2.00 -24.21
N SER A 145 -16.90 1.24 -23.95
CA SER A 145 -15.66 1.74 -23.38
C SER A 145 -14.57 1.84 -24.44
N PRO A 146 -13.73 2.87 -24.44
CA PRO A 146 -12.55 2.95 -25.29
C PRO A 146 -11.43 2.02 -24.76
N HIS A 147 -11.68 0.74 -24.90
CA HIS A 147 -10.80 -0.37 -24.53
C HIS A 147 -10.91 -1.46 -25.59
N PRO A 148 -9.84 -2.22 -25.89
CA PRO A 148 -9.91 -3.34 -26.83
C PRO A 148 -11.00 -4.37 -26.48
N ASN A 149 -11.47 -5.11 -27.49
CA ASN A 149 -12.41 -6.24 -27.35
C ASN A 149 -13.83 -5.87 -26.86
N GLU A 150 -14.40 -4.77 -27.38
CA GLU A 150 -15.80 -4.41 -27.16
C GLU A 150 -16.21 -4.29 -25.67
N THR A 151 -15.35 -3.69 -24.87
CA THR A 151 -15.56 -3.47 -23.42
C THR A 151 -16.74 -2.53 -23.16
N GLN A 152 -17.47 -2.78 -22.09
CA GLN A 152 -18.63 -1.98 -21.67
C GLN A 152 -18.34 -1.21 -20.37
N ARG A 153 -18.75 0.05 -20.33
CA ARG A 153 -18.97 0.84 -19.12
C ARG A 153 -20.41 0.70 -18.70
N MET A 154 -20.73 0.99 -17.45
CA MET A 154 -22.11 0.92 -16.99
C MET A 154 -22.44 1.99 -15.96
N ILE A 155 -23.72 2.33 -15.87
CA ILE A 155 -24.27 3.13 -14.79
C ILE A 155 -25.32 2.27 -14.09
N ILE A 156 -25.12 2.05 -12.80
CA ILE A 156 -26.06 1.33 -11.94
C ILE A 156 -26.93 2.36 -11.26
N HIS A 157 -28.24 2.21 -11.40
CA HIS A 157 -29.26 3.10 -10.87
C HIS A 157 -30.02 2.43 -9.75
N TYR A 158 -30.09 3.07 -8.60
CA TYR A 158 -31.01 2.74 -7.52
C TYR A 158 -32.02 3.86 -7.33
N VAL A 159 -33.29 3.56 -7.61
CA VAL A 159 -34.41 4.49 -7.54
C VAL A 159 -35.12 4.37 -6.19
N ASP A 160 -35.13 5.46 -5.42
CA ASP A 160 -35.82 5.56 -4.14
C ASP A 160 -36.79 6.75 -4.18
N GLY A 161 -38.07 6.47 -4.46
CA GLY A 161 -39.08 7.50 -4.76
C GLY A 161 -38.70 8.30 -5.99
N ASP A 162 -38.54 9.62 -5.83
CA ASP A 162 -38.13 10.54 -6.92
C ASP A 162 -36.61 10.68 -7.06
N LYS A 163 -35.83 9.95 -6.24
CA LYS A 163 -34.37 10.03 -6.26
C LYS A 163 -33.76 8.90 -7.09
N ASP A 164 -32.93 9.27 -8.03
CA ASP A 164 -32.10 8.37 -8.83
C ASP A 164 -30.65 8.46 -8.32
N ASN A 165 -30.24 7.46 -7.53
CA ASN A 165 -28.90 7.36 -7.00
C ASN A 165 -28.06 6.51 -7.94
N LYS A 166 -26.80 6.91 -8.22
CA LYS A 166 -26.03 6.33 -9.33
C LYS A 166 -24.63 5.90 -8.90
N ILE A 167 -24.22 4.75 -9.43
CA ILE A 167 -22.81 4.31 -9.44
C ILE A 167 -22.37 4.24 -10.91
N ALA A 168 -21.41 5.09 -11.29
CA ALA A 168 -20.79 5.04 -12.61
C ALA A 168 -19.56 4.12 -12.55
N VAL A 169 -19.55 3.06 -13.34
CA VAL A 169 -18.47 2.05 -13.41
C VAL A 169 -17.74 2.23 -14.74
N MET A 170 -16.49 2.68 -14.66
CA MET A 170 -15.61 2.96 -15.78
C MET A 170 -14.29 2.18 -15.62
N PHE A 171 -14.40 0.85 -15.51
CA PHE A 171 -13.25 -0.05 -15.54
C PHE A 171 -12.73 -0.16 -16.97
N ASP A 172 -11.46 -0.43 -17.12
CA ASP A 172 -10.80 -0.62 -18.42
C ASP A 172 -11.25 0.46 -19.41
N ASN A 173 -10.83 1.67 -19.11
CA ASN A 173 -11.32 2.87 -19.75
C ASN A 173 -10.16 3.83 -20.03
N GLU A 174 -9.74 3.92 -21.30
CA GLU A 174 -8.61 4.76 -21.67
C GLU A 174 -8.91 6.27 -21.48
N ASN A 175 -10.14 6.66 -21.72
CA ASN A 175 -10.59 8.05 -21.55
C ASN A 175 -12.12 8.11 -21.42
N SER A 176 -12.63 9.30 -21.14
CA SER A 176 -14.07 9.53 -20.97
C SER A 176 -14.85 9.81 -22.26
N ASN A 177 -14.25 9.59 -23.44
CA ASN A 177 -14.91 9.80 -24.71
C ASN A 177 -16.12 8.84 -24.88
N GLY A 178 -17.16 9.31 -25.54
CA GLY A 178 -18.36 8.52 -25.83
C GLY A 178 -19.28 8.27 -24.64
N ILE A 179 -19.08 8.92 -23.48
CA ILE A 179 -20.06 8.97 -22.40
C ILE A 179 -20.64 10.36 -22.29
N ASP A 180 -21.96 10.43 -22.12
CA ASP A 180 -22.62 11.68 -21.81
C ASP A 180 -22.29 12.09 -20.37
N ILE A 181 -21.68 13.26 -20.22
CA ILE A 181 -21.29 13.80 -18.91
C ILE A 181 -22.51 13.99 -18.00
N GLU A 182 -23.67 14.39 -18.55
CA GLU A 182 -24.88 14.60 -17.77
C GLU A 182 -25.38 13.31 -17.11
N LEU A 183 -25.23 12.16 -17.77
CA LEU A 183 -25.64 10.86 -17.22
C LEU A 183 -24.85 10.48 -15.96
N VAL A 184 -23.56 10.78 -15.93
CA VAL A 184 -22.66 10.45 -14.81
C VAL A 184 -22.50 11.57 -13.80
N SER A 185 -22.99 12.78 -14.10
CA SER A 185 -22.90 13.94 -13.21
C SER A 185 -23.62 13.71 -11.89
N ASN A 186 -22.98 14.18 -10.80
CA ASN A 186 -23.48 14.07 -9.43
C ASN A 186 -23.83 12.64 -9.00
N CYS A 187 -23.18 11.62 -9.56
CA CYS A 187 -23.33 10.23 -9.09
C CYS A 187 -22.79 10.09 -7.67
N ASP A 188 -23.30 9.06 -6.95
CA ASP A 188 -22.84 8.74 -5.60
C ASP A 188 -21.40 8.28 -5.63
N TYR A 189 -21.06 7.39 -6.56
CA TYR A 189 -19.74 6.82 -6.75
C TYR A 189 -19.34 6.85 -8.23
N LEU A 190 -18.13 7.32 -8.49
CA LEU A 190 -17.45 7.17 -9.76
C LEU A 190 -16.29 6.19 -9.58
N LEU A 191 -16.41 4.96 -10.08
CA LEU A 191 -15.35 3.98 -10.14
C LEU A 191 -14.59 4.17 -11.47
N TYR A 192 -13.31 4.49 -11.40
CA TYR A 192 -12.55 4.89 -12.58
C TYR A 192 -11.19 4.18 -12.65
N ASP A 193 -10.81 3.74 -13.86
CA ASP A 193 -9.49 3.16 -14.17
C ASP A 193 -8.36 4.13 -13.82
N GLY A 194 -7.42 3.68 -13.02
CA GLY A 194 -6.25 4.46 -12.59
C GLY A 194 -4.93 3.70 -12.74
N MET A 195 -4.81 2.84 -13.76
CA MET A 195 -3.66 1.96 -13.95
C MET A 195 -2.33 2.71 -14.09
N TYR A 196 -2.31 3.82 -14.82
CA TYR A 196 -1.11 4.56 -15.17
C TYR A 196 -1.00 5.90 -14.46
N THR A 197 0.19 6.52 -14.61
CA THR A 197 0.41 7.95 -14.42
C THR A 197 0.43 8.65 -15.78
N ASP A 198 0.20 9.97 -15.82
CA ASP A 198 0.26 10.75 -17.08
C ASP A 198 1.60 10.59 -17.81
N SER A 199 2.71 10.46 -17.06
CA SER A 199 4.04 10.25 -17.64
C SER A 199 4.22 8.88 -18.29
N GLU A 200 3.54 7.85 -17.79
CA GLU A 200 3.56 6.50 -18.35
C GLU A 200 2.61 6.39 -19.54
N TYR A 201 1.48 7.07 -19.47
CA TYR A 201 0.43 7.02 -20.49
C TYR A 201 0.92 7.48 -21.86
N ALA A 202 1.86 8.44 -21.91
CA ALA A 202 2.46 8.87 -23.18
C ALA A 202 3.05 7.70 -24.03
N LYS A 203 3.43 6.58 -23.38
CA LYS A 203 3.94 5.37 -24.02
C LYS A 203 2.95 4.21 -24.03
N LYS A 204 1.74 4.45 -23.52
CA LYS A 204 0.71 3.41 -23.29
C LYS A 204 -0.65 3.76 -23.92
N GLN A 205 -0.68 4.77 -24.78
CA GLN A 205 -1.88 5.12 -25.55
C GLN A 205 -2.32 3.94 -26.42
N GLY A 206 -3.61 3.69 -26.45
CA GLY A 206 -4.21 2.58 -27.17
C GLY A 206 -4.20 1.23 -26.44
N TYR A 207 -3.69 1.18 -25.20
CA TYR A 207 -3.73 -0.03 -24.36
C TYR A 207 -5.06 -0.16 -23.61
N GLY A 208 -5.93 0.85 -23.70
CA GLY A 208 -7.28 0.81 -23.15
C GLY A 208 -7.37 1.18 -21.65
N HIS A 209 -6.34 1.76 -21.07
CA HIS A 209 -6.31 2.14 -19.65
C HIS A 209 -5.98 3.60 -19.44
N SER A 210 -6.49 4.15 -18.34
CA SER A 210 -6.38 5.55 -17.97
C SER A 210 -5.29 5.81 -16.93
N THR A 211 -5.23 7.07 -16.49
CA THR A 211 -4.35 7.52 -15.42
C THR A 211 -5.16 7.95 -14.20
N TRP A 212 -4.59 7.80 -13.01
CA TRP A 212 -5.25 8.31 -11.81
C TRP A 212 -5.47 9.84 -11.88
N GLN A 213 -4.61 10.58 -12.60
CA GLN A 213 -4.78 12.01 -12.82
C GLN A 213 -5.99 12.30 -13.71
N GLU A 214 -6.22 11.49 -14.76
CA GLU A 214 -7.43 11.64 -15.59
C GLU A 214 -8.69 11.31 -14.80
N ALA A 215 -8.66 10.29 -13.93
CA ALA A 215 -9.77 9.99 -13.03
C ALA A 215 -10.15 11.23 -12.18
N VAL A 216 -9.17 11.94 -11.63
CA VAL A 216 -9.38 13.17 -10.85
C VAL A 216 -9.92 14.32 -11.74
N ARG A 217 -9.33 14.52 -12.92
CA ARG A 217 -9.80 15.54 -13.88
C ARG A 217 -11.25 15.28 -14.29
N PHE A 218 -11.59 14.01 -14.55
CA PHE A 218 -12.95 13.64 -14.91
C PHE A 218 -13.91 13.82 -13.72
N ALA A 219 -13.53 13.39 -12.51
CA ALA A 219 -14.31 13.61 -11.30
C ALA A 219 -14.58 15.11 -11.05
N THR A 220 -13.61 15.99 -11.30
CA THR A 220 -13.81 17.44 -11.17
C THR A 220 -14.87 17.97 -12.14
N ARG A 221 -15.02 17.34 -13.32
CA ARG A 221 -16.04 17.74 -14.32
C ARG A 221 -17.42 17.23 -14.00
N VAL A 222 -17.54 15.97 -13.49
CA VAL A 222 -18.83 15.32 -13.26
C VAL A 222 -19.30 15.43 -11.80
N ASN A 223 -18.45 15.90 -10.91
CA ASN A 223 -18.74 16.17 -9.50
C ASN A 223 -19.43 14.99 -8.76
N PRO A 224 -18.85 13.77 -8.74
CA PRO A 224 -19.40 12.68 -7.96
C PRO A 224 -19.31 12.97 -6.47
N LYS A 225 -20.18 12.37 -5.65
CA LYS A 225 -20.03 12.45 -4.19
C LYS A 225 -18.72 11.82 -3.72
N ARG A 226 -18.25 10.78 -4.44
CA ARG A 226 -16.94 10.14 -4.19
C ARG A 226 -16.34 9.56 -5.46
N LEU A 227 -15.05 9.80 -5.67
CA LEU A 227 -14.23 9.12 -6.67
C LEU A 227 -13.58 7.88 -6.05
N ILE A 228 -13.69 6.73 -6.71
CA ILE A 228 -12.98 5.50 -6.36
C ILE A 228 -12.06 5.17 -7.53
N VAL A 229 -10.76 5.40 -7.36
CA VAL A 229 -9.74 5.00 -8.33
C VAL A 229 -9.48 3.52 -8.14
N THR A 230 -9.54 2.75 -9.22
CA THR A 230 -9.41 1.28 -9.20
C THR A 230 -8.57 0.79 -10.37
N HIS A 231 -8.55 -0.52 -10.61
CA HIS A 231 -7.78 -1.17 -11.67
C HIS A 231 -6.28 -0.85 -11.57
N HIS A 232 -5.74 -0.97 -10.35
CA HIS A 232 -4.35 -0.62 -10.05
C HIS A 232 -3.37 -1.52 -10.80
N SER A 233 -2.36 -0.93 -11.41
CA SER A 233 -1.29 -1.69 -12.08
C SER A 233 -0.67 -2.74 -11.13
N PRO A 234 -0.43 -3.98 -11.60
CA PRO A 234 0.19 -5.03 -10.80
C PRO A 234 1.64 -4.72 -10.38
N PHE A 235 2.24 -3.67 -10.94
CA PHE A 235 3.59 -3.21 -10.59
C PHE A 235 3.60 -2.13 -9.50
N ARG A 236 2.44 -1.62 -9.08
CA ARG A 236 2.33 -0.58 -8.05
C ARG A 236 2.32 -1.18 -6.66
N THR A 237 3.23 -0.73 -5.84
CA THR A 237 3.29 -1.04 -4.42
C THR A 237 2.25 -0.23 -3.64
N ASP A 238 1.95 -0.67 -2.42
CA ASP A 238 1.05 0.05 -1.51
C ASP A 238 1.53 1.47 -1.21
N ASP A 239 2.85 1.69 -1.07
CA ASP A 239 3.42 3.02 -0.85
C ASP A 239 3.19 3.97 -2.03
N GLU A 240 3.33 3.46 -3.27
CA GLU A 240 3.06 4.25 -4.47
C GLU A 240 1.58 4.61 -4.58
N LEU A 241 0.68 3.65 -4.34
CA LEU A 241 -0.76 3.88 -4.40
C LEU A 241 -1.21 4.85 -3.30
N ARG A 242 -0.70 4.73 -2.08
CA ARG A 242 -0.97 5.67 -0.99
C ARG A 242 -0.50 7.09 -1.32
N ASN A 243 0.67 7.22 -1.96
CA ASN A 243 1.16 8.52 -2.41
C ASN A 243 0.27 9.12 -3.50
N PHE A 244 -0.22 8.31 -4.45
CA PHE A 244 -1.15 8.77 -5.49
C PHE A 244 -2.51 9.16 -4.89
N GLU A 245 -3.04 8.37 -3.96
CA GLU A 245 -4.27 8.69 -3.25
C GLU A 245 -4.18 10.02 -2.50
N ASN A 246 -3.10 10.27 -1.78
CA ASN A 246 -2.89 11.53 -1.08
C ASN A 246 -2.85 12.72 -2.05
N LYS A 247 -2.13 12.60 -3.18
CA LYS A 247 -2.10 13.64 -4.21
C LYS A 247 -3.46 13.85 -4.88
N SER A 248 -4.23 12.78 -5.07
CA SER A 248 -5.57 12.87 -5.62
C SER A 248 -6.51 13.63 -4.68
N ARG A 249 -6.39 13.40 -3.38
CA ARG A 249 -7.18 14.09 -2.34
C ARG A 249 -6.87 15.59 -2.21
N GLU A 250 -5.66 16.00 -2.58
CA GLU A 250 -5.33 17.44 -2.67
C GLU A 250 -6.15 18.16 -3.75
N LEU A 251 -6.51 17.43 -4.83
CA LEU A 251 -7.25 17.97 -5.98
C LEU A 251 -8.76 17.69 -5.88
N PHE A 252 -9.15 16.50 -5.44
CA PHE A 252 -10.52 16.09 -5.20
C PHE A 252 -10.59 15.36 -3.84
N PRO A 253 -10.96 16.05 -2.74
CA PRO A 253 -10.88 15.51 -1.38
C PRO A 253 -11.65 14.22 -1.14
N ALA A 254 -12.79 14.02 -1.81
CA ALA A 254 -13.60 12.82 -1.72
C ALA A 254 -13.08 11.69 -2.64
N THR A 255 -11.78 11.39 -2.59
CA THR A 255 -11.14 10.34 -3.37
C THR A 255 -10.67 9.19 -2.49
N ASP A 256 -11.01 7.96 -2.90
CA ASP A 256 -10.42 6.74 -2.39
C ASP A 256 -9.73 5.98 -3.53
N PHE A 257 -8.61 5.33 -3.20
CA PHE A 257 -8.03 4.28 -4.04
C PHE A 257 -8.53 2.94 -3.49
N ALA A 258 -9.16 2.14 -4.33
CA ALA A 258 -9.86 0.93 -3.94
C ALA A 258 -8.91 -0.08 -3.26
N ARG A 259 -9.37 -0.68 -2.15
CA ARG A 259 -8.68 -1.72 -1.39
C ARG A 259 -9.56 -2.97 -1.29
N SER A 260 -9.01 -4.15 -1.46
CA SER A 260 -9.74 -5.39 -1.19
C SER A 260 -10.27 -5.39 0.24
N GLY A 261 -11.56 -5.74 0.40
CA GLY A 261 -12.26 -5.71 1.69
C GLY A 261 -12.86 -4.35 2.08
N GLN A 262 -12.59 -3.28 1.33
CA GLN A 262 -13.22 -1.98 1.56
C GLN A 262 -14.67 -2.00 1.08
N HIS A 263 -15.55 -1.28 1.78
CA HIS A 263 -16.96 -1.13 1.38
C HIS A 263 -17.45 0.30 1.60
N TRP A 264 -18.53 0.64 0.92
CA TRP A 264 -19.21 1.94 0.96
C TRP A 264 -20.71 1.74 0.97
N ASP A 265 -21.41 2.57 1.73
CA ASP A 265 -22.88 2.59 1.80
C ASP A 265 -23.48 3.20 0.53
N PHE A 266 -24.50 2.57 -0.03
CA PHE A 266 -25.21 3.08 -1.20
C PHE A 266 -26.72 3.15 -0.95
N PRO A 267 -27.36 4.31 -1.14
CA PRO A 267 -26.79 5.60 -1.56
C PRO A 267 -25.73 6.15 -0.60
N ASN A 268 -24.82 6.95 -1.13
CA ASN A 268 -23.81 7.62 -0.30
C ASN A 268 -24.49 8.64 0.61
N THR A 269 -24.58 8.30 1.90
CA THR A 269 -25.19 9.14 2.95
C THR A 269 -24.17 10.03 3.65
N ASP A 270 -22.89 9.93 3.31
CA ASP A 270 -21.87 10.86 3.80
C ASP A 270 -22.25 12.27 3.38
N ALA A 271 -23.07 12.92 4.19
CA ALA A 271 -23.25 14.36 4.07
C ALA A 271 -21.85 14.96 4.10
N ILE A 272 -21.56 15.84 3.15
CA ILE A 272 -20.37 16.68 3.20
C ILE A 272 -20.43 17.40 4.55
N LYS A 273 -19.96 16.75 5.58
CA LYS A 273 -19.61 17.41 6.81
C LYS A 273 -18.34 18.17 6.49
N SER A 274 -18.49 19.44 6.15
CA SER A 274 -17.47 20.46 6.37
C SER A 274 -17.21 20.52 7.88
N GLU A 275 -16.58 19.53 8.44
CA GLU A 275 -15.99 19.53 9.75
C GLU A 275 -14.48 19.66 9.62
N THR A 276 -14.09 20.92 9.40
CA THR A 276 -12.88 21.47 10.00
C THR A 276 -12.96 21.22 11.51
N GLN A 277 -11.96 20.51 12.02
CA GLN A 277 -11.59 20.41 13.44
C GLN A 277 -12.45 19.49 14.33
N THR A 278 -11.94 18.30 14.63
CA THR A 278 -11.72 17.78 15.99
C THR A 278 -11.28 16.31 16.08
N THR A 279 -10.65 15.73 15.07
CA THR A 279 -10.14 14.34 15.17
C THR A 279 -8.61 14.21 15.04
N ASN A 280 -7.87 15.32 15.15
CA ASN A 280 -6.43 15.34 14.89
C ASN A 280 -5.53 14.73 15.99
N LYS A 281 -6.02 14.42 17.19
CA LYS A 281 -5.13 13.90 18.26
C LYS A 281 -4.98 12.38 18.31
N LYS A 282 -5.98 11.59 17.89
CA LYS A 282 -5.88 10.11 17.92
C LYS A 282 -5.29 9.51 16.64
N LYS A 283 -5.61 10.07 15.47
CA LYS A 283 -5.03 9.63 14.18
C LYS A 283 -3.54 10.01 14.02
N THR A 284 -3.12 11.12 14.62
CA THR A 284 -1.70 11.54 14.59
C THR A 284 -0.80 10.60 15.40
N LYS A 285 -1.28 10.02 16.50
CA LYS A 285 -0.50 9.06 17.31
C LYS A 285 -0.32 7.71 16.60
N LEU A 286 -1.34 7.23 15.87
CA LEU A 286 -1.25 5.99 15.09
C LEU A 286 -0.30 6.16 13.88
N LYS A 287 -0.44 7.27 13.15
CA LYS A 287 0.44 7.59 12.00
C LYS A 287 1.92 7.78 12.38
N ILE A 288 2.20 8.33 13.57
CA ILE A 288 3.58 8.46 14.07
C ILE A 288 4.15 7.08 14.44
N GLY A 289 3.36 6.18 15.03
CA GLY A 289 3.77 4.81 15.32
C GLY A 289 4.12 4.03 14.04
N GLU A 290 3.21 3.98 13.08
CA GLU A 290 3.43 3.33 11.78
C GLU A 290 4.60 3.95 11.00
N PHE A 291 4.76 5.27 11.04
CA PHE A 291 5.87 5.98 10.42
C PHE A 291 7.22 5.64 11.08
N ILE A 292 7.24 5.54 12.43
CA ILE A 292 8.44 5.14 13.17
C ILE A 292 8.79 3.69 12.87
N ASP A 293 7.80 2.79 12.83
CA ASP A 293 8.00 1.37 12.52
C ASP A 293 8.56 1.18 11.11
N ASP A 294 8.04 1.87 10.11
CA ASP A 294 8.54 1.81 8.71
C ASP A 294 10.00 2.32 8.60
N ILE A 295 10.35 3.35 9.36
CA ILE A 295 11.71 3.90 9.39
C ILE A 295 12.67 3.00 10.16
N VAL A 296 12.28 2.50 11.33
CA VAL A 296 13.15 1.69 12.20
C VAL A 296 13.51 0.34 11.57
N LEU A 297 12.66 -0.15 10.69
CA LEU A 297 12.76 -1.47 10.08
C LEU A 297 13.56 -1.49 8.77
N ASP A 298 13.68 -0.37 8.09
CA ASP A 298 14.52 -0.20 6.90
C ASP A 298 15.82 0.50 7.29
N ASN A 299 16.93 -0.24 7.30
CA ASN A 299 18.24 0.31 7.69
C ASN A 299 18.66 1.52 6.86
N THR A 300 18.25 1.62 5.60
CA THR A 300 18.55 2.76 4.72
C THR A 300 17.69 3.97 5.06
N LYS A 301 16.38 3.77 5.26
CA LYS A 301 15.48 4.84 5.69
C LYS A 301 15.83 5.33 7.09
N PHE A 302 16.22 4.42 7.98
CA PHE A 302 16.66 4.76 9.33
C PHE A 302 17.94 5.60 9.35
N SER A 303 18.95 5.22 8.53
CA SER A 303 20.18 6.01 8.39
C SER A 303 19.90 7.42 7.86
N HIS A 304 19.07 7.55 6.83
CA HIS A 304 18.63 8.83 6.30
C HIS A 304 17.92 9.71 7.35
N PHE A 305 16.98 9.12 8.08
CA PHE A 305 16.22 9.83 9.11
C PHE A 305 17.13 10.34 10.22
N LEU A 306 18.07 9.49 10.70
CA LEU A 306 19.03 9.87 11.72
C LEU A 306 20.01 10.92 11.23
N SER A 307 20.54 10.79 10.01
CA SER A 307 21.45 11.78 9.43
C SER A 307 20.78 13.15 9.31
N LEU A 308 19.58 13.19 8.75
CA LEU A 308 18.78 14.41 8.63
C LEU A 308 18.50 15.03 10.01
N GLY A 309 18.04 14.21 10.96
CA GLY A 309 17.76 14.65 12.33
C GLY A 309 19.00 15.19 13.04
N MET A 310 20.14 14.51 12.92
CA MET A 310 21.40 14.96 13.52
C MET A 310 21.92 16.27 12.92
N ASN A 311 21.84 16.44 11.61
CA ASN A 311 22.19 17.70 10.95
C ASN A 311 21.32 18.85 11.45
N ILE A 312 20.01 18.66 11.60
CA ILE A 312 19.09 19.69 12.12
C ILE A 312 19.41 20.01 13.60
N ILE A 313 19.58 18.97 14.44
CA ILE A 313 19.85 19.14 15.87
C ILE A 313 21.19 19.85 16.08
N LEU A 314 22.27 19.35 15.45
CA LEU A 314 23.60 19.95 15.62
C LEU A 314 23.67 21.34 15.01
N GLY A 315 23.01 21.59 13.89
CA GLY A 315 22.90 22.93 13.33
C GLY A 315 22.20 23.90 14.30
N THR A 316 21.08 23.48 14.88
CA THR A 316 20.34 24.31 15.86
C THR A 316 21.14 24.56 17.13
N VAL A 317 21.77 23.54 17.70
CA VAL A 317 22.68 23.70 18.87
C VAL A 317 23.83 24.63 18.55
N SER A 318 24.40 24.51 17.35
CA SER A 318 25.52 25.37 16.92
C SER A 318 25.13 26.83 16.74
N VAL A 319 23.89 27.11 16.25
CA VAL A 319 23.33 28.48 16.23
C VAL A 319 23.22 29.02 17.67
N PHE A 320 22.64 28.23 18.57
CA PHE A 320 22.51 28.64 19.96
C PHE A 320 23.87 28.93 20.61
N MET A 321 24.85 28.03 20.42
CA MET A 321 26.21 28.22 20.91
C MET A 321 26.89 29.45 20.30
N SER A 322 26.62 29.76 19.04
CA SER A 322 27.12 30.95 18.38
C SER A 322 26.57 32.23 19.02
N ILE A 323 25.31 32.23 19.39
CA ILE A 323 24.68 33.36 20.13
C ILE A 323 25.33 33.52 21.49
N VAL A 324 25.54 32.44 22.23
CA VAL A 324 26.27 32.47 23.54
C VAL A 324 27.70 33.02 23.37
N ASN A 325 28.42 32.59 22.33
CA ASN A 325 29.78 33.07 22.03
C ASN A 325 29.81 34.55 21.65
N LEU A 326 28.75 35.07 21.01
CA LEU A 326 28.59 36.51 20.73
C LEU A 326 28.54 37.32 22.05
N PHE A 327 27.70 36.89 22.99
CA PHE A 327 27.55 37.58 24.29
C PHE A 327 28.78 37.45 25.19
N THR A 328 29.60 36.43 24.99
CA THR A 328 30.86 36.21 25.74
C THR A 328 32.08 36.78 25.03
N ASN A 329 31.92 37.54 23.95
CA ASN A 329 32.99 38.15 23.14
C ASN A 329 34.00 37.12 22.57
N LYS A 330 33.57 35.87 22.34
CA LYS A 330 34.40 34.80 21.76
C LYS A 330 34.22 34.78 20.22
N THR A 331 34.68 35.80 19.53
CA THR A 331 34.40 36.05 18.10
C THR A 331 34.83 34.90 17.19
N LEU A 332 36.01 34.30 17.39
CA LEU A 332 36.49 33.18 16.56
C LEU A 332 35.62 31.93 16.73
N LEU A 333 35.21 31.62 17.97
CA LEU A 333 34.34 30.49 18.28
C LEU A 333 32.93 30.72 17.74
N MET A 334 32.43 31.96 17.79
CA MET A 334 31.15 32.34 17.18
C MET A 334 31.14 32.07 15.67
N TYR A 335 32.18 32.52 14.94
CA TYR A 335 32.26 32.30 13.51
C TYR A 335 32.41 30.82 13.14
N SER A 336 33.17 30.02 13.88
CA SER A 336 33.34 28.60 13.63
C SER A 336 32.05 27.82 13.86
N THR A 337 31.28 28.13 14.92
CA THR A 337 30.01 27.48 15.22
C THR A 337 28.91 27.91 14.26
N ILE A 338 28.88 29.17 13.77
CA ILE A 338 27.96 29.63 12.74
C ILE A 338 28.23 28.92 11.40
N LEU A 339 29.51 28.83 11.01
CA LEU A 339 29.90 28.13 9.79
C LEU A 339 29.46 26.66 9.82
N PHE A 340 29.71 25.97 10.91
CA PHE A 340 29.29 24.59 11.08
C PHE A 340 27.78 24.45 11.06
N ALA A 341 27.00 25.37 11.66
CA ALA A 341 25.55 25.37 11.59
C ALA A 341 25.05 25.52 10.15
N VAL A 342 25.65 26.42 9.37
CA VAL A 342 25.29 26.59 7.94
C VAL A 342 25.58 25.32 7.17
N CYS A 343 26.72 24.67 7.36
CA CYS A 343 27.06 23.39 6.73
C CYS A 343 26.03 22.30 7.09
N CYS A 344 25.67 22.16 8.34
CA CYS A 344 24.64 21.20 8.79
C CYS A 344 23.29 21.45 8.11
N PHE A 345 22.81 22.69 8.04
CA PHE A 345 21.53 22.98 7.38
C PHE A 345 21.58 22.78 5.87
N VAL A 346 22.70 23.14 5.22
CA VAL A 346 22.90 22.86 3.79
C VAL A 346 22.89 21.36 3.54
N ASN A 347 23.62 20.57 4.35
CA ASN A 347 23.62 19.11 4.27
C ASN A 347 22.19 18.55 4.46
N ALA A 348 21.42 19.04 5.44
CA ALA A 348 20.05 18.61 5.67
C ALA A 348 19.15 18.89 4.46
N ILE A 349 19.25 20.07 3.85
CA ILE A 349 18.48 20.45 2.65
C ILE A 349 18.86 19.57 1.46
N LEU A 350 20.16 19.36 1.23
CA LEU A 350 20.65 18.53 0.12
C LEU A 350 20.24 17.07 0.30
N GLU A 351 20.33 16.53 1.51
CA GLU A 351 19.92 15.17 1.83
C GLU A 351 18.41 14.97 1.65
N TYR A 352 17.59 15.92 2.06
CA TYR A 352 16.14 15.92 1.82
C TYR A 352 15.81 15.94 0.33
N ARG A 353 16.51 16.77 -0.46
CA ARG A 353 16.24 16.98 -1.89
C ARG A 353 16.81 15.88 -2.78
N PHE A 354 17.98 15.35 -2.44
CA PHE A 354 18.77 14.44 -3.29
C PHE A 354 19.14 13.15 -2.55
N LYS A 355 18.14 12.29 -2.28
CA LYS A 355 18.32 11.02 -1.57
C LYS A 355 19.43 10.13 -2.13
N LYS A 356 19.72 10.21 -3.43
CA LYS A 356 20.80 9.45 -4.10
C LYS A 356 22.21 9.88 -3.66
N LEU A 357 22.38 11.07 -3.08
CA LEU A 357 23.66 11.59 -2.63
C LEU A 357 23.94 11.29 -1.14
N HIS A 358 23.11 10.50 -0.47
CA HIS A 358 23.21 10.20 0.95
C HIS A 358 24.62 9.83 1.39
N ASP A 359 25.28 8.86 0.75
CA ASP A 359 26.62 8.40 1.12
C ASP A 359 27.67 9.51 0.97
N VAL A 360 27.55 10.36 -0.03
CA VAL A 360 28.45 11.49 -0.26
C VAL A 360 28.23 12.57 0.82
N LEU A 361 26.96 12.89 1.12
CA LEU A 361 26.62 13.88 2.14
C LEU A 361 27.01 13.40 3.54
N LEU A 362 26.87 12.10 3.83
CA LEU A 362 27.41 11.52 5.07
C LEU A 362 28.92 11.68 5.17
N LEU A 363 29.67 11.48 4.08
CA LEU A 363 31.12 11.67 4.08
C LEU A 363 31.50 13.14 4.30
N VAL A 364 30.79 14.06 3.65
CA VAL A 364 30.97 15.52 3.86
C VAL A 364 30.74 15.87 5.32
N PHE A 365 29.63 15.41 5.91
CA PHE A 365 29.32 15.64 7.31
C PHE A 365 30.39 15.08 8.28
N GLN A 366 30.97 13.91 7.98
CA GLN A 366 32.06 13.33 8.74
C GLN A 366 33.31 14.21 8.71
N ILE A 367 33.65 14.76 7.55
CA ILE A 367 34.82 15.67 7.39
C ILE A 367 34.58 16.97 8.17
N GLU A 368 33.38 17.54 8.09
CA GLU A 368 33.00 18.76 8.84
C GLU A 368 33.10 18.55 10.35
N MET A 369 32.64 17.40 10.86
CA MET A 369 32.73 17.03 12.27
C MET A 369 34.18 16.91 12.73
N ILE A 370 35.05 16.24 11.97
CA ILE A 370 36.47 16.11 12.30
C ILE A 370 37.13 17.51 12.31
N ALA A 371 36.85 18.33 11.28
CA ALA A 371 37.40 19.66 11.19
C ALA A 371 37.02 20.53 12.41
N LEU A 372 35.75 20.48 12.83
CA LEU A 372 35.29 21.19 14.02
C LEU A 372 35.99 20.68 15.31
N PHE A 373 36.13 19.38 15.46
CA PHE A 373 36.77 18.81 16.64
C PHE A 373 38.28 19.11 16.68
N VAL A 374 38.97 19.08 15.54
CA VAL A 374 40.38 19.55 15.46
C VAL A 374 40.48 21.01 15.84
N PHE A 375 39.57 21.85 15.37
CA PHE A 375 39.49 23.24 15.79
C PHE A 375 39.33 23.39 17.33
N PHE A 376 38.43 22.59 17.94
CA PHE A 376 38.24 22.60 19.40
C PHE A 376 39.50 22.17 20.17
N ILE A 377 40.23 21.15 19.68
CA ILE A 377 41.47 20.67 20.29
C ILE A 377 42.53 21.78 20.25
N ILE A 378 42.70 22.41 19.09
CA ILE A 378 43.75 23.43 18.89
C ILE A 378 43.43 24.70 19.69
N SER A 379 42.20 25.20 19.59
CA SER A 379 41.77 26.48 20.20
C SER A 379 41.59 26.39 21.73
N GLY A 380 41.14 25.21 22.22
CA GLY A 380 40.86 24.98 23.65
C GLY A 380 39.78 25.91 24.24
N THR A 381 38.94 26.50 23.41
CA THR A 381 37.93 27.48 23.85
C THR A 381 36.57 26.84 24.09
N PRO A 382 35.80 27.25 25.11
CA PRO A 382 36.22 27.99 26.31
C PRO A 382 36.84 27.05 27.36
N GLU A 383 37.98 27.43 27.91
CA GLU A 383 38.61 26.74 29.04
C GLU A 383 38.85 25.21 28.87
N GLY A 384 39.07 24.75 27.62
CA GLY A 384 39.23 23.33 27.30
C GLY A 384 37.93 22.53 27.20
N PHE A 385 36.77 23.12 27.53
CA PHE A 385 35.50 22.38 27.62
C PHE A 385 34.98 21.85 26.24
N SER A 386 35.20 22.62 25.17
CA SER A 386 34.70 22.22 23.81
C SER A 386 35.29 20.89 23.35
N VAL A 387 36.48 20.52 23.80
CA VAL A 387 37.12 19.24 23.40
C VAL A 387 36.34 18.02 23.91
N ILE A 388 35.59 18.15 25.00
CA ILE A 388 34.78 17.06 25.58
C ILE A 388 33.70 16.58 24.59
N TRP A 389 33.23 17.46 23.71
CA TRP A 389 32.26 17.10 22.68
C TRP A 389 32.77 16.01 21.71
N THR A 390 34.10 15.85 21.59
CA THR A 390 34.69 14.77 20.79
C THR A 390 34.25 13.39 21.29
N LEU A 391 33.99 13.22 22.60
CA LEU A 391 33.54 11.95 23.19
C LEU A 391 32.17 11.46 22.68
N LEU A 392 31.38 12.36 22.12
CA LEU A 392 30.11 11.97 21.51
C LEU A 392 30.29 11.26 20.16
N LEU A 393 31.39 11.50 19.45
CA LEU A 393 31.61 10.93 18.12
C LEU A 393 31.51 9.41 18.09
N PRO A 394 32.15 8.63 18.96
CA PRO A 394 32.04 7.17 18.90
C PRO A 394 30.64 6.64 19.18
N VAL A 395 29.90 7.27 20.08
CA VAL A 395 28.57 6.79 20.50
C VAL A 395 27.48 7.22 19.51
N ALA A 396 27.41 8.52 19.21
CA ALA A 396 26.43 9.04 18.26
C ALA A 396 26.73 8.60 16.82
N GLY A 397 28.02 8.53 16.46
CA GLY A 397 28.45 8.11 15.13
C GLY A 397 28.00 6.70 14.77
N VAL A 398 27.99 5.75 15.70
CA VAL A 398 27.51 4.37 15.44
C VAL A 398 26.06 4.36 15.00
N LEU A 399 25.25 5.26 15.54
CA LEU A 399 23.84 5.37 15.17
C LEU A 399 23.65 5.97 13.76
N VAL A 400 24.45 7.00 13.43
CA VAL A 400 24.30 7.78 12.19
C VAL A 400 25.09 7.19 11.03
N PHE A 401 26.36 6.88 11.24
CA PHE A 401 27.30 6.45 10.19
C PHE A 401 27.43 4.94 10.07
N GLY A 402 26.92 4.21 11.05
CA GLY A 402 27.11 2.77 11.19
C GLY A 402 28.46 2.40 11.80
N GLN A 403 28.59 1.13 12.21
CA GLN A 403 29.71 0.66 13.05
C GLN A 403 31.07 0.79 12.36
N LYS A 404 31.19 0.37 11.10
CA LYS A 404 32.49 0.37 10.37
C LYS A 404 33.04 1.78 10.15
N ARG A 405 32.19 2.72 9.68
CA ARG A 405 32.57 4.11 9.41
C ARG A 405 32.95 4.81 10.72
N THR A 406 32.17 4.61 11.78
CA THR A 406 32.45 5.20 13.09
C THR A 406 33.74 4.68 13.69
N LEU A 407 34.05 3.40 13.55
CA LEU A 407 35.34 2.87 14.02
C LEU A 407 36.53 3.54 13.33
N ILE A 408 36.47 3.69 12.01
CA ILE A 408 37.52 4.38 11.23
C ILE A 408 37.68 5.82 11.71
N LEU A 409 36.56 6.55 11.85
CA LEU A 409 36.58 7.94 12.32
C LEU A 409 37.12 8.07 13.75
N SER A 410 36.72 7.11 14.62
CA SER A 410 37.24 7.09 16.01
C SER A 410 38.75 6.81 16.06
N ILE A 411 39.26 5.93 15.22
CA ILE A 411 40.72 5.68 15.13
C ILE A 411 41.42 6.95 14.63
N ILE A 412 40.91 7.63 13.61
CA ILE A 412 41.49 8.88 13.11
C ILE A 412 41.50 9.93 14.22
N MET A 413 40.37 10.07 14.91
CA MET A 413 40.26 11.07 15.99
C MET A 413 41.17 10.76 17.16
N GLU A 414 41.32 9.49 17.57
CA GLU A 414 42.23 9.04 18.61
C GLU A 414 43.68 9.38 18.23
N LEU A 415 44.07 9.12 16.97
CA LEU A 415 45.42 9.48 16.49
C LEU A 415 45.65 10.99 16.54
N ILE A 416 44.64 11.80 16.23
CA ILE A 416 44.71 13.27 16.34
C ILE A 416 44.90 13.70 17.80
N LEU A 417 44.11 13.12 18.73
CA LEU A 417 44.21 13.42 20.16
C LEU A 417 45.60 13.05 20.74
N VAL A 418 46.07 11.83 20.45
CA VAL A 418 47.38 11.36 20.87
C VAL A 418 48.49 12.24 20.27
N PHE A 419 48.43 12.54 18.96
CA PHE A 419 49.38 13.42 18.33
C PHE A 419 49.42 14.81 19.00
N SER A 420 48.24 15.41 19.20
CA SER A 420 48.13 16.78 19.73
C SER A 420 48.59 16.90 21.20
N PHE A 421 48.31 15.89 22.01
CA PHE A 421 48.56 15.96 23.46
C PHE A 421 49.85 15.28 23.91
N GLU A 422 50.23 14.17 23.27
CA GLU A 422 51.35 13.36 23.75
C GLU A 422 52.65 13.63 23.00
N THR A 423 52.62 14.33 21.84
CA THR A 423 53.85 14.63 21.13
C THR A 423 54.30 16.08 21.30
N PRO A 424 55.61 16.34 21.40
CA PRO A 424 56.13 17.72 21.48
C PRO A 424 55.73 18.57 20.28
N LEU A 425 55.71 17.97 19.08
CA LEU A 425 55.32 18.64 17.85
C LEU A 425 53.84 19.04 17.88
N GLY A 426 52.95 18.14 18.29
CA GLY A 426 51.51 18.41 18.41
C GLY A 426 51.20 19.49 19.41
N ARG A 427 51.84 19.47 20.57
CA ARG A 427 51.69 20.49 21.63
C ARG A 427 52.06 21.90 21.16
N ASN A 428 52.97 22.05 20.22
CA ASN A 428 53.33 23.36 19.65
C ASN A 428 52.21 24.03 18.85
N TYR A 429 51.22 23.26 18.39
CA TYR A 429 50.04 23.79 17.67
C TYR A 429 48.88 24.17 18.60
N LEU A 430 48.94 23.76 19.90
CA LEU A 430 47.88 24.08 20.85
C LEU A 430 47.93 25.56 21.24
N GLN A 431 46.80 26.24 21.10
CA GLN A 431 46.66 27.64 21.52
C GLN A 431 46.23 27.78 22.98
N TYR A 432 45.83 26.67 23.60
CA TYR A 432 45.39 26.63 24.99
C TYR A 432 46.31 25.73 25.83
N ASN A 433 46.64 26.17 27.04
CA ASN A 433 47.46 25.42 27.96
C ASN A 433 46.62 24.40 28.74
N TYR A 434 46.49 23.21 28.17
CA TYR A 434 45.88 22.10 28.87
C TYR A 434 46.76 21.59 30.00
N THR A 435 46.15 21.13 31.10
CA THR A 435 46.90 20.46 32.15
C THR A 435 47.38 19.08 31.69
N ASP A 436 48.56 18.63 32.15
CA ASP A 436 49.10 17.30 31.81
C ASP A 436 48.13 16.20 32.17
N SER A 437 47.40 16.33 33.28
CA SER A 437 46.36 15.38 33.68
C SER A 437 45.21 15.32 32.69
N PHE A 438 44.80 16.43 32.07
CA PHE A 438 43.75 16.48 31.07
C PHE A 438 44.23 15.85 29.75
N MET A 439 45.42 16.21 29.30
CA MET A 439 46.03 15.70 28.08
C MET A 439 46.18 14.18 28.09
N LEU A 440 46.58 13.60 29.23
CA LEU A 440 46.70 12.15 29.39
C LEU A 440 45.33 11.45 29.48
N ARG A 441 44.35 12.02 30.16
CA ARG A 441 43.08 11.38 30.45
C ARG A 441 42.08 11.42 29.29
N LEU A 442 42.09 12.46 28.45
CA LEU A 442 41.11 12.63 27.40
C LEU A 442 41.23 11.56 26.31
N PRO A 443 42.41 11.23 25.75
CA PRO A 443 42.55 10.10 24.82
C PRO A 443 42.08 8.77 25.44
N MET A 444 42.43 8.48 26.69
CA MET A 444 41.96 7.29 27.40
C MET A 444 40.43 7.27 27.54
N ALA A 445 39.82 8.41 27.87
CA ALA A 445 38.35 8.52 27.91
C ALA A 445 37.73 8.32 26.52
N PHE A 446 38.32 8.89 25.47
CA PHE A 446 37.84 8.73 24.10
C PHE A 446 37.92 7.27 23.65
N LEU A 447 38.99 6.56 23.97
CA LEU A 447 39.12 5.13 23.72
C LEU A 447 38.00 4.32 24.44
N ALA A 448 37.71 4.65 25.70
CA ALA A 448 36.63 4.00 26.44
C ALA A 448 35.26 4.26 25.80
N PHE A 449 34.99 5.51 25.36
CA PHE A 449 33.76 5.84 24.62
C PHE A 449 33.70 5.13 23.26
N THR A 450 34.83 4.93 22.59
CA THR A 450 34.93 4.15 21.36
C THR A 450 34.52 2.69 21.59
N CYS A 451 35.07 2.06 22.65
CA CYS A 451 34.68 0.70 23.03
C CYS A 451 33.18 0.60 23.35
N MET A 452 32.65 1.57 24.09
CA MET A 452 31.22 1.63 24.43
C MET A 452 30.36 1.81 23.17
N GLY A 453 30.72 2.70 22.26
CA GLY A 453 30.03 2.91 20.98
C GLY A 453 30.02 1.63 20.12
N MET A 454 31.16 0.95 20.02
CA MET A 454 31.27 -0.32 19.28
C MET A 454 30.41 -1.41 19.92
N PHE A 455 30.35 -1.49 21.23
CA PHE A 455 29.50 -2.43 21.96
C PHE A 455 28.01 -2.16 21.70
N LEU A 456 27.59 -0.89 21.77
CA LEU A 456 26.22 -0.49 21.44
C LEU A 456 25.87 -0.81 19.98
N GLY A 457 26.78 -0.58 19.05
CA GLY A 457 26.63 -0.95 17.64
C GLY A 457 26.44 -2.45 17.44
N TYR A 458 27.23 -3.26 18.14
CA TYR A 458 27.11 -4.71 18.11
C TYR A 458 25.75 -5.19 18.65
N ILE A 459 25.31 -4.66 19.79
CA ILE A 459 23.98 -4.99 20.35
C ILE A 459 22.88 -4.62 19.36
N ARG A 460 22.93 -3.43 18.77
CA ARG A 460 21.95 -2.97 17.78
C ARG A 460 21.89 -3.90 16.58
N GLU A 461 23.04 -4.29 16.01
CA GLU A 461 23.09 -5.19 14.85
C GLU A 461 22.50 -6.56 15.19
N ARG A 462 22.82 -7.10 16.37
CA ARG A 462 22.27 -8.37 16.87
C ARG A 462 20.76 -8.29 17.07
N LEU A 463 20.27 -7.20 17.66
CA LEU A 463 18.85 -7.00 17.91
C LEU A 463 18.08 -6.86 16.58
N SER A 464 18.62 -6.08 15.65
CA SER A 464 18.02 -5.91 14.32
C SER A 464 17.92 -7.25 13.57
N LYS A 465 18.98 -8.07 13.63
CA LYS A 465 18.97 -9.39 13.02
C LYS A 465 17.94 -10.31 13.68
N ALA A 466 17.88 -10.37 15.01
CA ALA A 466 16.93 -11.19 15.74
C ALA A 466 15.46 -10.79 15.42
N LEU A 467 15.18 -9.49 15.31
CA LEU A 467 13.86 -9.00 14.92
C LEU A 467 13.48 -9.41 13.49
N ASN A 468 14.43 -9.36 12.56
CA ASN A 468 14.18 -9.80 11.18
C ASN A 468 13.96 -11.31 11.09
N ASP A 469 14.74 -12.10 11.86
CA ASP A 469 14.57 -13.57 11.92
C ASP A 469 13.18 -13.95 12.48
N ILE A 470 12.72 -13.26 13.55
CA ILE A 470 11.37 -13.47 14.11
C ILE A 470 10.27 -13.12 13.10
N ARG A 471 10.44 -12.06 12.34
CA ARG A 471 9.47 -11.65 11.31
C ARG A 471 9.38 -12.66 10.17
N GLU A 472 10.53 -13.15 9.72
CA GLU A 472 10.56 -14.18 8.68
C GLU A 472 9.87 -15.46 9.15
N GLU A 473 10.09 -15.84 10.42
CA GLU A 473 9.43 -16.99 11.03
C GLU A 473 7.90 -16.76 11.17
N GLN A 474 7.48 -15.58 11.61
CA GLN A 474 6.06 -15.22 11.67
C GLN A 474 5.40 -15.24 10.28
N ALA A 475 6.07 -14.69 9.26
CA ALA A 475 5.57 -14.71 7.90
C ALA A 475 5.41 -16.15 7.36
N LYS A 476 6.36 -17.03 7.62
CA LYS A 476 6.26 -18.46 7.29
C LYS A 476 5.12 -19.16 8.02
N THR A 477 4.94 -18.85 9.31
CA THR A 477 3.86 -19.42 10.13
C THR A 477 2.49 -18.99 9.60
N ILE A 478 2.31 -17.70 9.28
CA ILE A 478 1.06 -17.17 8.69
C ILE A 478 0.80 -17.84 7.33
N ALA A 479 1.82 -17.97 6.47
CA ALA A 479 1.68 -18.62 5.18
C ALA A 479 1.23 -20.09 5.32
N ASN A 480 1.84 -20.85 6.25
CA ASN A 480 1.49 -22.24 6.52
C ASN A 480 0.06 -22.36 7.07
N GLN A 481 -0.32 -21.53 8.06
CA GLN A 481 -1.68 -21.52 8.60
C GLN A 481 -2.72 -21.17 7.54
N THR A 482 -2.39 -20.20 6.65
CA THR A 482 -3.26 -19.83 5.54
C THR A 482 -3.41 -20.98 4.55
N ALA A 483 -2.34 -21.70 4.24
CA ALA A 483 -2.38 -22.89 3.38
C ALA A 483 -3.20 -24.02 4.01
N GLU A 484 -3.05 -24.25 5.31
CA GLU A 484 -3.82 -25.25 6.06
C GLU A 484 -5.30 -24.91 6.13
N LEU A 485 -5.65 -23.66 6.42
CA LEU A 485 -7.03 -23.16 6.39
C LEU A 485 -7.65 -23.31 5.00
N ARG A 486 -6.90 -23.02 3.93
CA ARG A 486 -7.35 -23.24 2.56
C ARG A 486 -7.64 -24.72 2.28
N ALA A 487 -6.76 -25.62 2.71
CA ALA A 487 -6.98 -27.06 2.57
C ALA A 487 -8.24 -27.52 3.31
N GLN A 488 -8.40 -27.11 4.58
CA GLN A 488 -9.61 -27.40 5.37
C GLN A 488 -10.88 -26.84 4.72
N TYR A 489 -10.80 -25.62 4.17
CA TYR A 489 -11.91 -25.02 3.44
C TYR A 489 -12.29 -25.85 2.21
N PHE A 490 -11.32 -26.30 1.40
CA PHE A 490 -11.58 -27.18 0.26
C PHE A 490 -12.20 -28.51 0.67
N ASP A 491 -11.77 -29.09 1.79
CA ASP A 491 -12.35 -30.31 2.32
C ASP A 491 -13.81 -30.12 2.76
N ILE A 492 -14.11 -28.98 3.41
CA ILE A 492 -15.48 -28.61 3.81
C ILE A 492 -16.36 -28.38 2.57
N VAL A 493 -15.87 -27.67 1.56
CA VAL A 493 -16.59 -27.45 0.29
C VAL A 493 -16.88 -28.79 -0.39
N ARG A 494 -15.89 -29.69 -0.46
CA ARG A 494 -16.04 -31.03 -1.05
C ARG A 494 -17.05 -31.89 -0.28
N ALA A 495 -17.04 -31.82 1.05
CA ALA A 495 -18.03 -32.51 1.88
C ALA A 495 -19.45 -31.96 1.68
N ASN A 496 -19.60 -30.64 1.60
CA ASN A 496 -20.90 -29.98 1.35
C ASN A 496 -21.44 -30.32 -0.05
N SER A 497 -20.58 -30.35 -1.08
CA SER A 497 -20.99 -30.75 -2.44
C SER A 497 -21.49 -32.20 -2.48
N LYS A 498 -20.81 -33.12 -1.77
CA LYS A 498 -21.28 -34.52 -1.62
C LYS A 498 -22.63 -34.58 -0.89
N LEU A 499 -22.84 -33.81 0.17
CA LEU A 499 -24.10 -33.74 0.90
C LEU A 499 -25.24 -33.19 0.05
N GLN A 500 -24.97 -32.17 -0.77
CA GLN A 500 -25.98 -31.60 -1.69
C GLN A 500 -26.37 -32.58 -2.79
N LEU A 501 -25.41 -33.30 -3.38
CA LEU A 501 -25.67 -34.34 -4.34
C LEU A 501 -26.55 -35.45 -3.73
N ARG A 502 -26.19 -35.89 -2.50
CA ARG A 502 -26.98 -36.86 -1.75
C ARG A 502 -28.41 -36.37 -1.46
N ASN A 503 -28.59 -35.11 -1.09
CA ASN A 503 -29.90 -34.51 -0.84
C ASN A 503 -30.73 -34.40 -2.16
N LYS A 504 -30.11 -34.06 -3.31
CA LYS A 504 -30.77 -34.06 -4.60
C LYS A 504 -31.24 -35.45 -5.02
N ILE A 505 -30.40 -36.48 -4.80
CA ILE A 505 -30.76 -37.88 -5.07
C ILE A 505 -31.94 -38.30 -4.18
N LEU A 506 -31.91 -37.98 -2.88
CA LEU A 506 -32.98 -38.27 -1.93
C LEU A 506 -34.31 -37.53 -2.28
N GLN A 507 -34.23 -36.27 -2.70
CA GLN A 507 -35.41 -35.52 -3.16
C GLN A 507 -35.99 -36.06 -4.45
N GLY A 508 -35.16 -36.55 -5.38
CA GLY A 508 -35.62 -37.22 -6.62
C GLY A 508 -36.28 -38.58 -6.35
N MET A 509 -35.98 -39.19 -5.21
CA MET A 509 -36.46 -40.51 -4.79
C MET A 509 -37.76 -40.50 -3.97
N ILE A 510 -38.18 -39.34 -3.45
CA ILE A 510 -39.45 -39.22 -2.67
C ILE A 510 -40.70 -39.53 -3.53
N GLY A 511 -40.56 -39.71 -4.85
CA GLY A 511 -41.62 -40.10 -5.75
C GLY A 511 -41.56 -41.54 -6.29
N GLU A 512 -40.51 -42.30 -6.02
CA GLU A 512 -40.35 -43.69 -6.50
C GLU A 512 -39.79 -44.56 -5.37
N ASP A 513 -40.39 -45.75 -5.21
CA ASP A 513 -39.97 -46.78 -4.24
C ASP A 513 -38.63 -47.41 -4.69
N VAL A 514 -37.52 -46.77 -4.36
CA VAL A 514 -36.18 -47.19 -4.80
C VAL A 514 -35.44 -47.85 -3.65
N SER A 515 -34.95 -49.05 -3.84
CA SER A 515 -34.23 -49.84 -2.85
C SER A 515 -32.86 -49.22 -2.45
N ASP A 516 -32.42 -49.42 -1.19
CA ASP A 516 -31.15 -48.92 -0.62
C ASP A 516 -29.92 -49.31 -1.45
N ASP A 517 -29.98 -50.43 -2.20
CA ASP A 517 -28.88 -50.90 -3.05
C ASP A 517 -28.70 -49.98 -4.28
N LYS A 518 -29.77 -49.45 -4.85
CA LYS A 518 -29.73 -48.52 -5.98
C LYS A 518 -29.17 -47.15 -5.56
N ILE A 519 -29.40 -46.76 -4.31
CA ILE A 519 -28.83 -45.55 -3.72
C ILE A 519 -27.31 -45.68 -3.54
N ARG A 520 -26.84 -46.89 -3.14
CA ARG A 520 -25.42 -47.15 -2.98
C ARG A 520 -24.66 -47.18 -4.31
N GLU A 521 -25.28 -47.64 -5.38
CA GLU A 521 -24.68 -47.67 -6.72
C GLU A 521 -24.56 -46.27 -7.37
N MET A 522 -25.43 -45.34 -7.01
CA MET A 522 -25.45 -43.96 -7.53
C MET A 522 -24.52 -43.00 -6.75
N LEU A 523 -24.04 -43.38 -5.60
CA LEU A 523 -23.05 -42.62 -4.83
C LEU A 523 -21.64 -42.87 -5.39
N PRO A 524 -20.83 -41.82 -5.58
CA PRO A 524 -19.43 -41.98 -5.98
C PRO A 524 -18.72 -42.91 -4.99
N LYS A 525 -18.02 -43.93 -5.49
CA LYS A 525 -17.18 -44.81 -4.64
C LYS A 525 -16.16 -43.93 -3.92
N GLU A 526 -16.03 -44.13 -2.62
CA GLU A 526 -14.94 -43.57 -1.84
C GLU A 526 -13.63 -44.02 -2.46
N ASP A 527 -12.89 -43.15 -3.08
CA ASP A 527 -11.50 -43.39 -3.39
C ASP A 527 -10.73 -43.47 -2.07
N GLU A 528 -10.35 -44.69 -1.70
CA GLU A 528 -9.29 -44.97 -0.73
C GLU A 528 -7.97 -44.38 -1.28
N ARG A 529 -7.65 -43.12 -0.83
CA ARG A 529 -6.26 -42.64 -0.75
C ARG A 529 -6.13 -41.51 0.25
#